data_fe456633e5f5126e36654dee82c0abbd
#
_entry.id   fe456633e5f5126e36654dee82c0abbd
#
_cell.length_a   1.000
_cell.length_b   1.000
_cell.length_c   1.000
_cell.angle_alpha   90.00
_cell.angle_beta   90.00
_cell.angle_gamma   90.00
#
_symmetry.space_group_name_H-M   'P 1'
#
loop_
_entity.id
_entity.type
_entity.pdbx_description
1 polymer ?
#
loop_
_entity_poly.entity_id
_entity_poly.type
_entity_poly.pdbx_seq_one_letter_code
_entity_poly.pdbx_strand_id
1 'polypeptide(L)'
;MGARRDDRFDSDLRIKLDRGDGRMRNVSASGVYFLTDVDLKPGEALRFTLEFSGLQIGVVSARCEARVVRVDPHGRLKGIGATFESIEFHRVGA
;
A
#
# COMPACT_ATOMS: atom_id res chain seq x y z
N MET A 1 -3.04 24.82 7.72
CA MET A 1 -3.17 24.45 7.51
C MET A 1 -2.93 23.54 7.19
N GLY A 2 -2.82 23.60 6.91
CA GLY A 2 -2.79 22.59 6.28
C GLY A 2 -2.59 21.44 6.92
N ALA A 3 -3.03 21.23 7.85
CA ALA A 3 -2.76 20.15 8.49
C ALA A 3 -3.12 18.97 7.82
N ARG A 4 -3.93 18.98 7.09
CA ARG A 4 -4.29 17.89 6.58
C ARG A 4 -3.41 17.16 5.89
N ARG A 5 -2.51 17.62 5.36
CA ARG A 5 -1.67 16.91 4.61
C ARG A 5 -0.88 16.07 5.36
N ASP A 6 -0.83 16.11 6.57
CA ASP A 6 -0.03 15.26 7.27
C ASP A 6 -0.48 13.91 7.27
N ASP A 7 -1.68 13.63 7.01
CA ASP A 7 -2.14 12.35 7.02
C ASP A 7 -1.85 11.59 5.85
N ARG A 8 -1.27 12.11 4.85
CA ARG A 8 -1.01 11.39 3.69
C ARG A 8 0.38 11.21 3.53
N PHE A 9 0.81 10.02 3.23
CA PHE A 9 2.16 9.75 2.87
C PHE A 9 2.21 9.79 1.41
N ASP A 10 2.71 10.85 0.83
CA ASP A 10 2.89 10.88 -0.53
C ASP A 10 4.09 10.34 -0.97
N SER A 11 4.77 9.57 -0.31
CA SER A 11 6.02 9.12 -0.72
C SER A 11 5.91 8.04 -1.70
N ASP A 12 6.97 7.69 -2.31
CA ASP A 12 7.07 6.65 -3.23
C ASP A 12 7.31 5.38 -2.57
N LEU A 13 6.56 5.00 -1.58
CA LEU A 13 6.76 3.76 -0.90
C LEU A 13 6.52 2.62 -1.83
N ARG A 14 7.39 1.65 -1.74
CA ARG A 14 7.27 0.48 -2.54
C ARG A 14 6.42 -0.52 -1.82
N ILE A 15 5.52 -1.16 -2.53
CA ILE A 15 4.70 -2.22 -1.99
C ILE A 15 5.20 -3.52 -2.57
N LYS A 16 5.46 -4.49 -1.71
CA LYS A 16 5.85 -5.79 -2.18
C LYS A 16 4.64 -6.70 -2.17
N LEU A 17 4.19 -7.05 -3.36
CA LEU A 17 3.08 -7.96 -3.51
C LEU A 17 3.59 -9.38 -3.61
N ASP A 18 2.76 -10.36 -3.37
CA ASP A 18 3.16 -11.74 -3.54
C ASP A 18 3.42 -12.09 -4.99
N ARG A 19 3.01 -11.26 -5.93
CA ARG A 19 3.22 -11.54 -7.34
C ARG A 19 3.99 -10.45 -8.05
N GLY A 20 4.56 -9.52 -7.35
CA GLY A 20 5.30 -8.45 -8.00
C GLY A 20 5.41 -7.24 -7.12
N ASP A 21 5.64 -6.10 -7.72
CA ASP A 21 5.86 -4.89 -6.96
C ASP A 21 4.84 -3.84 -7.32
N GLY A 22 4.64 -2.90 -6.44
CA GLY A 22 3.80 -1.75 -6.70
C GLY A 22 4.40 -0.51 -6.12
N ARG A 23 3.86 0.62 -6.52
CA ARG A 23 4.29 1.90 -6.01
C ARG A 23 3.09 2.56 -5.37
N MET A 24 3.16 2.82 -4.09
CA MET A 24 2.04 3.36 -3.36
C MET A 24 1.81 4.80 -3.71
N ARG A 25 0.57 5.16 -3.92
CA ARG A 25 0.21 6.55 -4.19
C ARG A 25 -0.55 7.14 -3.02
N ASN A 26 -1.29 6.34 -2.32
CA ASN A 26 -2.12 6.85 -1.25
C ASN A 26 -2.46 5.73 -0.29
N VAL A 27 -2.49 6.00 0.98
CA VAL A 27 -2.87 5.03 1.98
C VAL A 27 -3.67 5.73 3.07
N SER A 28 -4.68 5.04 3.57
CA SER A 28 -5.46 5.54 4.67
C SER A 28 -5.74 4.38 5.60
N ALA A 29 -6.49 4.62 6.64
CA ALA A 29 -6.80 3.56 7.57
C ALA A 29 -7.64 2.47 6.93
N SER A 30 -8.40 2.78 5.90
CA SER A 30 -9.30 1.80 5.32
C SER A 30 -8.77 1.14 4.06
N GLY A 31 -7.79 1.72 3.43
CA GLY A 31 -7.34 1.13 2.18
C GLY A 31 -6.12 1.77 1.58
N VAL A 32 -5.76 1.30 0.40
CA VAL A 32 -4.57 1.75 -0.28
C VAL A 32 -4.85 1.88 -1.76
N TYR A 33 -4.18 2.81 -2.40
CA TYR A 33 -4.20 2.93 -3.85
C TYR A 33 -2.76 2.89 -4.33
N PHE A 34 -2.46 2.04 -5.28
CA PHE A 34 -1.09 1.90 -5.75
C PHE A 34 -1.08 1.59 -7.24
N LEU A 35 0.07 1.79 -7.86
CA LEU A 35 0.28 1.51 -9.26
C LEU A 35 1.10 0.24 -9.39
N THR A 36 0.74 -0.60 -10.32
CA THR A 36 1.47 -1.85 -10.53
C THR A 36 1.24 -2.33 -11.95
N ASP A 37 2.11 -3.20 -12.43
CA ASP A 37 1.88 -3.87 -13.69
C ASP A 37 1.32 -5.27 -13.47
N VAL A 38 1.07 -5.65 -12.23
CA VAL A 38 0.49 -6.94 -11.93
C VAL A 38 -0.99 -6.92 -12.32
N ASP A 39 -1.44 -8.02 -12.89
CA ASP A 39 -2.81 -8.11 -13.36
C ASP A 39 -3.70 -8.50 -12.20
N LEU A 40 -4.48 -7.60 -11.70
CA LEU A 40 -5.38 -7.82 -10.59
C LEU A 40 -6.79 -7.46 -11.01
N LYS A 41 -7.77 -8.09 -10.40
CA LYS A 41 -9.16 -7.86 -10.74
C LYS A 41 -9.96 -7.51 -9.50
N PRO A 42 -11.03 -6.73 -9.65
CA PRO A 42 -11.88 -6.43 -8.50
C PRO A 42 -12.39 -7.71 -7.86
N GLY A 43 -12.40 -7.74 -6.55
CA GLY A 43 -12.81 -8.90 -5.78
C GLY A 43 -11.68 -9.83 -5.43
N GLU A 44 -10.53 -9.61 -5.98
CA GLU A 44 -9.40 -10.51 -5.76
C GLU A 44 -8.75 -10.21 -4.42
N ALA A 45 -8.34 -11.25 -3.72
CA ALA A 45 -7.63 -11.07 -2.46
C ALA A 45 -6.18 -10.74 -2.75
N LEU A 46 -5.58 -9.93 -1.91
CA LEU A 46 -4.26 -9.41 -2.15
C LEU A 46 -3.48 -9.40 -0.85
N ARG A 47 -2.25 -9.86 -0.89
CA ARG A 47 -1.34 -9.77 0.25
C ARG A 47 -0.15 -8.97 -0.13
N PHE A 48 0.26 -8.09 0.75
CA PHE A 48 1.42 -7.27 0.46
C PHE A 48 2.04 -6.77 1.75
N THR A 49 3.25 -6.28 1.63
CA THR A 49 3.99 -5.75 2.76
C THR A 49 4.35 -4.30 2.47
N LEU A 50 4.17 -3.46 3.46
CA LEU A 50 4.61 -2.09 3.41
C LEU A 50 5.73 -1.92 4.42
N GLU A 51 6.71 -1.14 4.09
CA GLU A 51 7.77 -0.83 5.03
C GLU A 51 7.83 0.66 5.25
N PHE A 52 7.86 1.04 6.50
CA PHE A 52 7.98 2.42 6.87
C PHE A 52 9.25 2.59 7.67
N SER A 53 9.96 3.66 7.46
CA SER A 53 11.13 3.92 8.28
C SER A 53 11.13 5.36 8.70
N GLY A 54 11.71 5.63 9.83
CA GLY A 54 11.81 6.98 10.34
C GLY A 54 12.88 7.05 11.38
N LEU A 55 13.29 8.26 11.66
CA LEU A 55 14.39 8.44 12.57
C LEU A 55 14.08 7.95 13.95
N GLN A 56 12.86 8.04 14.34
CA GLN A 56 12.53 7.70 15.71
C GLN A 56 11.91 6.35 15.86
N ILE A 57 11.30 5.82 14.85
CA ILE A 57 10.65 4.56 14.99
C ILE A 57 11.44 3.39 14.44
N GLY A 58 12.51 3.69 13.72
CA GLY A 58 13.26 2.62 13.08
C GLY A 58 12.50 2.10 11.87
N VAL A 59 12.56 0.83 11.61
CA VAL A 59 11.89 0.23 10.48
C VAL A 59 10.71 -0.59 10.99
N VAL A 60 9.55 -0.30 10.46
CA VAL A 60 8.34 -1.01 10.82
C VAL A 60 7.79 -1.62 9.55
N SER A 61 7.46 -2.88 9.59
CA SER A 61 6.89 -3.58 8.48
C SER A 61 5.44 -3.86 8.76
N ALA A 62 4.58 -3.63 7.80
CA ALA A 62 3.16 -3.92 7.93
C ALA A 62 2.80 -4.99 6.93
N ARG A 63 2.28 -6.10 7.42
CA ARG A 63 1.82 -7.17 6.57
C ARG A 63 0.33 -6.98 6.41
N CYS A 64 -0.11 -6.84 5.19
CA CYS A 64 -1.47 -6.43 4.89
C CYS A 64 -2.19 -7.47 4.06
N GLU A 65 -3.46 -7.66 4.39
CA GLU A 65 -4.36 -8.42 3.53
C GLU A 65 -5.46 -7.48 3.12
N ALA A 66 -5.78 -7.46 1.87
CA ALA A 66 -6.74 -6.52 1.34
C ALA A 66 -7.53 -7.15 0.21
N ARG A 67 -8.56 -6.47 -0.21
CA ARG A 67 -9.37 -6.93 -1.32
C ARG A 67 -9.44 -5.83 -2.34
N VAL A 68 -9.19 -6.19 -3.59
CA VAL A 68 -9.22 -5.23 -4.67
C VAL A 68 -10.65 -4.80 -4.91
N VAL A 69 -10.89 -3.50 -4.93
CA VAL A 69 -12.22 -2.98 -5.16
C VAL A 69 -12.29 -2.17 -6.44
N ARG A 70 -11.15 -1.77 -6.98
CA ARG A 70 -11.16 -0.96 -8.19
C ARG A 70 -9.86 -1.15 -8.95
N VAL A 71 -9.96 -1.19 -10.26
CA VAL A 71 -8.80 -1.28 -11.12
C VAL A 71 -8.98 -0.24 -12.21
N ASP A 72 -8.08 0.71 -12.30
CA ASP A 72 -8.14 1.78 -13.26
C ASP A 72 -6.98 1.71 -14.23
N PRO A 73 -7.16 2.03 -15.47
CA PRO A 73 -6.03 2.11 -16.38
C PRO A 73 -5.17 3.32 -16.02
N HIS A 74 -3.87 3.18 -16.15
CA HIS A 74 -2.96 4.24 -15.79
C HIS A 74 -1.73 4.13 -16.67
N GLY A 75 -1.87 4.40 -17.93
CA GLY A 75 -0.79 4.25 -18.88
C GLY A 75 -0.44 2.79 -19.04
N ARG A 76 0.82 2.44 -18.84
CA ARG A 76 1.25 1.08 -18.91
C ARG A 76 0.96 0.33 -17.64
N LEU A 77 0.60 1.04 -16.60
CA LEU A 77 0.36 0.42 -15.31
C LEU A 77 -1.13 0.41 -15.04
N LYS A 78 -1.49 -0.19 -13.92
CA LYS A 78 -2.86 -0.19 -13.45
C LYS A 78 -2.90 0.46 -12.09
N GLY A 79 -3.91 1.24 -11.83
CA GLY A 79 -4.14 1.81 -10.51
C GLY A 79 -5.07 0.89 -9.76
N ILE A 80 -4.65 0.42 -8.62
CA ILE A 80 -5.38 -0.55 -7.85
C ILE A 80 -5.86 0.06 -6.56
N GLY A 81 -7.15 0.08 -6.35
CA GLY A 81 -7.73 0.47 -5.08
C GLY A 81 -8.12 -0.78 -4.32
N ALA A 82 -7.70 -0.90 -3.09
CA ALA A 82 -7.97 -2.07 -2.28
C ALA A 82 -8.33 -1.66 -0.87
N THR A 83 -9.26 -2.37 -0.25
CA THR A 83 -9.62 -2.12 1.13
C THR A 83 -8.93 -3.13 2.01
N PHE A 84 -8.43 -2.68 3.15
CA PHE A 84 -7.74 -3.54 4.06
C PHE A 84 -8.71 -4.47 4.76
N GLU A 85 -8.31 -5.73 4.88
CA GLU A 85 -9.03 -6.70 5.67
C GLU A 85 -8.27 -6.99 6.95
N SER A 86 -6.96 -6.92 6.92
CA SER A 86 -6.17 -7.03 8.14
C SER A 86 -4.82 -6.37 7.94
N ILE A 87 -4.28 -5.84 9.00
CA ILE A 87 -2.96 -5.23 9.01
C ILE A 87 -2.26 -5.69 10.27
N GLU A 88 -1.04 -6.17 10.11
CA GLU A 88 -0.24 -6.60 11.23
C GLU A 88 1.07 -5.86 11.18
N PHE A 89 1.42 -5.18 12.22
CA PHE A 89 2.66 -4.41 12.26
C PHE A 89 3.74 -5.18 13.01
N HIS A 90 4.94 -5.14 12.47
CA HIS A 90 6.09 -5.78 13.08
C HIS A 90 7.23 -4.79 13.09
N ARG A 91 7.89 -4.65 14.21
CA ARG A 91 9.06 -3.81 14.26
C ARG A 91 10.25 -4.63 13.84
N VAL A 92 11.01 -4.13 12.90
CA VAL A 92 12.11 -4.86 12.34
C VAL A 92 13.40 -4.27 12.87
N GLY A 93 14.32 -5.11 13.24
CA GLY A 93 15.62 -4.69 13.64
C GLY A 93 15.64 -3.95 14.94
N ALA A 94 14.91 -4.33 15.82
CA ALA A 94 14.78 -3.63 17.08
C ALA A 94 16.04 -3.45 17.83
#